data_8717e45b5955476d01ed58b6ef00418e
#
_entry.id   8717e45b5955476d01ed58b6ef00418e
#
_cell.length_a   1.000
_cell.length_b   1.000
_cell.length_c   1.000
_cell.angle_alpha   90.00
_cell.angle_beta   90.00
_cell.angle_gamma   90.00
#
_symmetry.space_group_name_H-M   'P 1'
#
loop_
_entity.id
_entity.type
_entity.pdbx_description
1 polymer ?
#
loop_
_entity_poly.entity_id
_entity_poly.type
_entity_poly.pdbx_seq_one_letter_code
_entity_poly.pdbx_strand_id
1 'polypeptide(L)'
;MTSFSGGQGTTTSAHPTPVDWSKLPLPSVEGTAFKPEMFRGKVVLLVNTASYCGFTPQYRGLEALWQRYRDRGFLVLGVPANDFGAQEPDPDSQIKRFCETTYGIGFPIMAKQTVIGERAHPIYRWALEQTGPQGAPKWNFHKILIGRDGKLAAWFTSTVKPSDAKLTGAIEQALGAPSA
;
A
#
# COMPACT_ATOMS: atom_id res chain seq x y z
N MET A 1 3.15 15.45 -23.78
CA MET A 1 1.88 15.49 -23.03
C MET A 1 1.41 14.07 -22.79
N THR A 2 1.75 13.50 -21.65
CA THR A 2 1.24 12.18 -21.27
C THR A 2 -0.18 12.35 -20.76
N SER A 3 -1.10 11.86 -21.54
CA SER A 3 -2.51 11.80 -21.20
C SER A 3 -2.70 10.92 -19.96
N PHE A 4 -3.05 11.55 -18.82
CA PHE A 4 -3.44 10.82 -17.64
C PHE A 4 -4.78 10.15 -17.85
N SER A 5 -4.77 8.90 -18.27
CA SER A 5 -5.99 8.09 -18.26
C SER A 5 -6.23 7.62 -16.82
N GLY A 6 -7.18 8.25 -16.24
CA GLY A 6 -7.86 8.02 -14.98
C GLY A 6 -7.21 7.13 -13.91
N GLY A 7 -6.55 7.71 -12.90
CA GLY A 7 -6.36 7.07 -11.62
C GLY A 7 -5.09 6.25 -11.43
N GLN A 8 -4.13 6.28 -12.35
CA GLN A 8 -2.87 5.55 -12.21
C GLN A 8 -1.68 6.33 -12.75
N GLY A 9 -0.49 5.95 -12.29
CA GLY A 9 0.76 6.51 -12.79
C GLY A 9 1.97 5.68 -12.38
N THR A 10 3.13 6.13 -12.82
CA THR A 10 4.42 5.51 -12.52
C THR A 10 5.34 6.52 -11.83
N THR A 11 6.60 6.16 -11.64
CA THR A 11 7.58 7.10 -11.08
C THR A 11 7.80 8.29 -12.01
N THR A 12 7.93 9.48 -11.43
CA THR A 12 8.34 10.70 -12.13
C THR A 12 9.76 11.12 -11.75
N SER A 13 10.41 10.38 -10.85
CA SER A 13 11.77 10.65 -10.42
C SER A 13 12.76 10.40 -11.55
N ALA A 14 13.64 11.38 -11.81
CA ALA A 14 14.75 11.22 -12.75
C ALA A 14 15.78 10.18 -12.25
N HIS A 15 15.84 9.98 -10.94
CA HIS A 15 16.74 9.03 -10.28
C HIS A 15 15.94 8.17 -9.30
N PRO A 16 15.23 7.13 -9.80
CA PRO A 16 14.45 6.26 -8.93
C PRO A 16 15.34 5.58 -7.89
N THR A 17 14.97 5.72 -6.61
CA THR A 17 15.66 5.08 -5.51
C THR A 17 14.81 3.97 -4.92
N PRO A 18 15.40 2.78 -4.65
CA PRO A 18 14.64 1.73 -4.00
C PRO A 18 14.33 2.09 -2.54
N VAL A 19 13.21 1.58 -2.05
CA VAL A 19 12.90 1.65 -0.62
C VAL A 19 13.89 0.77 0.14
N ASP A 20 14.41 1.28 1.24
CA ASP A 20 15.25 0.48 2.16
C ASP A 20 14.40 0.05 3.36
N TRP A 21 13.88 -1.16 3.29
CA TRP A 21 13.01 -1.71 4.33
C TRP A 21 13.69 -1.75 5.70
N SER A 22 15.01 -1.92 5.75
CA SER A 22 15.76 -1.99 7.00
C SER A 22 15.83 -0.66 7.77
N LYS A 23 15.57 0.44 7.08
CA LYS A 23 15.59 1.80 7.66
C LYS A 23 14.21 2.31 8.03
N LEU A 24 13.15 1.53 7.78
CA LEU A 24 11.79 1.94 8.06
C LEU A 24 11.33 1.44 9.44
N PRO A 25 10.62 2.27 10.22
CA PRO A 25 9.83 1.75 11.32
C PRO A 25 8.67 0.95 10.75
N LEU A 26 8.46 -0.27 11.24
CA LEU A 26 7.44 -1.19 10.74
C LEU A 26 6.57 -1.72 11.88
N PRO A 27 5.93 -0.82 12.67
CA PRO A 27 5.08 -1.27 13.76
C PRO A 27 3.82 -1.95 13.22
N SER A 28 3.47 -3.10 13.76
CA SER A 28 2.25 -3.79 13.38
C SER A 28 1.07 -3.38 14.26
N VAL A 29 -0.14 -3.59 13.74
CA VAL A 29 -1.39 -3.37 14.47
C VAL A 29 -1.49 -4.28 15.71
N GLU A 30 -0.70 -5.34 15.76
CA GLU A 30 -0.63 -6.28 16.89
C GLU A 30 0.33 -5.84 18.01
N GLY A 31 1.10 -4.78 17.79
CA GLY A 31 2.02 -4.24 18.77
C GLY A 31 3.46 -4.69 18.62
N THR A 32 3.76 -5.65 17.77
CA THR A 32 5.11 -6.10 17.43
C THR A 32 5.55 -5.53 16.08
N ALA A 33 6.84 -5.25 15.91
CA ALA A 33 7.34 -4.76 14.64
C ALA A 33 7.47 -5.89 13.62
N PHE A 34 7.14 -5.60 12.36
CA PHE A 34 7.46 -6.49 11.25
C PHE A 34 8.97 -6.50 11.01
N LYS A 35 9.50 -7.64 10.58
CA LYS A 35 10.90 -7.75 10.18
C LYS A 35 11.06 -7.28 8.73
N PRO A 36 12.12 -6.51 8.40
CA PRO A 36 12.36 -6.05 7.03
C PRO A 36 12.44 -7.18 6.00
N GLU A 37 12.94 -8.34 6.40
CA GLU A 37 13.05 -9.52 5.54
C GLU A 37 11.71 -9.99 4.99
N MET A 38 10.62 -9.67 5.68
CA MET A 38 9.26 -9.99 5.23
C MET A 38 8.92 -9.33 3.89
N PHE A 39 9.51 -8.17 3.63
CA PHE A 39 9.19 -7.35 2.47
C PHE A 39 10.25 -7.37 1.38
N ARG A 40 11.50 -7.64 1.74
CA ARG A 40 12.63 -7.61 0.81
C ARG A 40 12.47 -8.61 -0.32
N GLY A 41 12.69 -8.16 -1.57
CA GLY A 41 12.60 -9.01 -2.76
C GLY A 41 11.18 -9.40 -3.15
N LYS A 42 10.18 -8.88 -2.47
CA LYS A 42 8.77 -9.14 -2.75
C LYS A 42 8.12 -7.95 -3.46
N VAL A 43 7.06 -8.24 -4.19
CA VAL A 43 6.18 -7.20 -4.72
C VAL A 43 5.22 -6.80 -3.60
N VAL A 44 5.20 -5.52 -3.25
CA VAL A 44 4.38 -5.02 -2.13
C VAL A 44 3.38 -4.00 -2.64
N LEU A 45 2.12 -4.22 -2.36
CA LEU A 45 1.05 -3.25 -2.58
C LEU A 45 0.78 -2.53 -1.26
N LEU A 46 1.22 -1.29 -1.19
CA LEU A 46 1.03 -0.41 -0.04
C LEU A 46 -0.30 0.30 -0.18
N VAL A 47 -1.18 0.16 0.82
CA VAL A 47 -2.53 0.73 0.78
C VAL A 47 -2.84 1.42 2.10
N ASN A 48 -3.17 2.71 2.05
CA ASN A 48 -3.67 3.42 3.23
C ASN A 48 -5.15 3.11 3.40
N THR A 49 -5.53 2.63 4.58
CA THR A 49 -6.84 2.04 4.85
C THR A 49 -7.63 2.80 5.90
N ALA A 50 -8.95 2.59 5.91
CA ALA A 50 -9.84 3.12 6.93
C ALA A 50 -11.04 2.21 7.13
N SER A 51 -11.60 2.20 8.35
CA SER A 51 -12.71 1.33 8.73
C SER A 51 -14.10 1.90 8.41
N TYR A 52 -14.21 3.23 8.24
CA TYR A 52 -15.49 3.94 8.09
C TYR A 52 -15.60 4.70 6.77
N CYS A 53 -15.02 4.17 5.70
CA CYS A 53 -15.00 4.77 4.37
C CYS A 53 -15.98 4.05 3.44
N GLY A 54 -16.54 4.75 2.46
CA GLY A 54 -17.31 4.11 1.38
C GLY A 54 -16.50 3.09 0.58
N PHE A 55 -15.17 3.23 0.54
CA PHE A 55 -14.27 2.28 -0.10
C PHE A 55 -13.82 1.13 0.81
N THR A 56 -14.21 1.10 2.10
CA THR A 56 -13.81 0.04 3.03
C THR A 56 -14.10 -1.38 2.52
N PRO A 57 -15.18 -1.65 1.75
CA PRO A 57 -15.38 -2.96 1.14
C PRO A 57 -14.26 -3.42 0.20
N GLN A 58 -13.37 -2.53 -0.25
CA GLN A 58 -12.17 -2.92 -1.00
C GLN A 58 -11.24 -3.86 -0.22
N TYR A 59 -11.35 -3.93 1.11
CA TYR A 59 -10.62 -4.91 1.90
C TYR A 59 -10.82 -6.34 1.39
N ARG A 60 -12.02 -6.71 0.93
CA ARG A 60 -12.29 -8.05 0.40
C ARG A 60 -11.47 -8.33 -0.86
N GLY A 61 -11.42 -7.36 -1.75
CA GLY A 61 -10.64 -7.49 -2.98
C GLY A 61 -9.14 -7.51 -2.71
N LEU A 62 -8.67 -6.75 -1.73
CA LEU A 62 -7.26 -6.76 -1.32
C LEU A 62 -6.88 -8.12 -0.73
N GLU A 63 -7.73 -8.70 0.11
CA GLU A 63 -7.50 -10.04 0.66
C GLU A 63 -7.48 -11.09 -0.44
N ALA A 64 -8.39 -11.00 -1.40
CA ALA A 64 -8.42 -11.89 -2.56
C ALA A 64 -7.13 -11.79 -3.40
N LEU A 65 -6.63 -10.58 -3.64
CA LEU A 65 -5.34 -10.38 -4.32
C LEU A 65 -4.20 -11.04 -3.56
N TRP A 66 -4.15 -10.84 -2.25
CA TRP A 66 -3.10 -11.42 -1.43
C TRP A 66 -3.14 -12.96 -1.49
N GLN A 67 -4.32 -13.55 -1.32
CA GLN A 67 -4.48 -15.00 -1.41
C GLN A 67 -4.04 -15.55 -2.78
N ARG A 68 -4.35 -14.82 -3.85
CA ARG A 68 -4.03 -15.24 -5.21
C ARG A 68 -2.53 -15.24 -5.50
N TYR A 69 -1.81 -14.23 -5.00
CA TYR A 69 -0.42 -13.97 -5.41
C TYR A 69 0.62 -14.21 -4.32
N ARG A 70 0.23 -14.47 -3.09
CA ARG A 70 1.17 -14.57 -1.96
C ARG A 70 2.26 -15.62 -2.17
N ASP A 71 1.94 -16.76 -2.77
CA ASP A 71 2.90 -17.84 -3.01
C ASP A 71 3.93 -17.49 -4.10
N ARG A 72 3.65 -16.45 -4.86
CA ARG A 72 4.58 -15.91 -5.86
C ARG A 72 5.43 -14.75 -5.34
N GLY A 73 5.38 -14.47 -4.04
CA GLY A 73 6.13 -13.38 -3.43
C GLY A 73 5.46 -12.02 -3.47
N PHE A 74 4.15 -12.00 -3.31
CA PHE A 74 3.34 -10.79 -3.24
C PHE A 74 2.81 -10.54 -1.84
N LEU A 75 2.84 -9.29 -1.41
CA LEU A 75 2.26 -8.84 -0.14
C LEU A 75 1.37 -7.62 -0.36
N VAL A 76 0.28 -7.57 0.39
CA VAL A 76 -0.45 -6.32 0.65
C VAL A 76 -0.01 -5.82 2.02
N LEU A 77 0.40 -4.57 2.11
CA LEU A 77 0.68 -3.91 3.39
C LEU A 77 -0.37 -2.84 3.62
N GLY A 78 -1.30 -3.12 4.51
CA GLY A 78 -2.33 -2.17 4.93
C GLY A 78 -1.75 -1.18 5.94
N VAL A 79 -2.05 0.10 5.76
CA VAL A 79 -1.61 1.17 6.66
C VAL A 79 -2.83 1.99 7.07
N PRO A 80 -3.43 1.66 8.22
CA PRO A 80 -4.56 2.45 8.73
C PRO A 80 -4.15 3.91 8.94
N ALA A 81 -4.97 4.83 8.45
CA ALA A 81 -4.68 6.26 8.52
C ALA A 81 -5.97 7.06 8.75
N ASN A 82 -5.91 8.01 9.67
CA ASN A 82 -7.03 8.89 10.00
C ASN A 82 -6.99 10.23 9.26
N ASP A 83 -6.12 10.37 8.27
CA ASP A 83 -5.85 11.64 7.59
C ASP A 83 -6.97 12.09 6.66
N PHE A 84 -7.82 11.18 6.21
CA PHE A 84 -8.85 11.46 5.22
C PHE A 84 -10.25 11.31 5.82
N GLY A 85 -10.88 12.43 6.10
CA GLY A 85 -12.23 12.47 6.64
C GLY A 85 -12.37 11.90 8.06
N ALA A 86 -11.25 11.70 8.77
CA ALA A 86 -11.23 11.09 10.09
C ALA A 86 -11.99 9.75 10.14
N GLN A 87 -11.79 8.91 9.14
CA GLN A 87 -12.51 7.64 8.96
C GLN A 87 -11.79 6.43 9.56
N GLU A 88 -10.70 6.67 10.31
CA GLU A 88 -10.00 5.65 11.10
C GLU A 88 -9.69 6.18 12.50
N PRO A 89 -10.72 6.55 13.29
CA PRO A 89 -10.50 7.17 14.61
C PRO A 89 -10.12 6.19 15.71
N ASP A 90 -10.41 4.89 15.52
CA ASP A 90 -10.28 3.88 16.56
C ASP A 90 -8.81 3.53 16.85
N PRO A 91 -8.50 3.00 18.06
CA PRO A 91 -7.17 2.50 18.37
C PRO A 91 -6.84 1.21 17.64
N ASP A 92 -5.56 0.87 17.56
CA ASP A 92 -5.05 -0.28 16.80
C ASP A 92 -5.73 -1.60 17.16
N SER A 93 -6.05 -1.82 18.43
CA SER A 93 -6.72 -3.05 18.87
C SER A 93 -8.11 -3.22 18.25
N GLN A 94 -8.84 -2.13 18.07
CA GLN A 94 -10.16 -2.16 17.43
C GLN A 94 -10.04 -2.28 15.91
N ILE A 95 -9.05 -1.63 15.31
CA ILE A 95 -8.75 -1.77 13.88
C ILE A 95 -8.43 -3.23 13.56
N LYS A 96 -7.56 -3.84 14.36
CA LYS A 96 -7.21 -5.26 14.23
C LYS A 96 -8.45 -6.15 14.28
N ARG A 97 -9.29 -5.95 15.29
CA ARG A 97 -10.52 -6.72 15.47
C ARG A 97 -11.45 -6.56 14.27
N PHE A 98 -11.65 -5.34 13.81
CA PHE A 98 -12.50 -5.04 12.65
C PHE A 98 -12.00 -5.76 11.39
N CYS A 99 -10.71 -5.69 11.11
CA CYS A 99 -10.11 -6.36 9.95
C CYS A 99 -10.28 -7.88 10.00
N GLU A 100 -10.04 -8.47 11.18
CA GLU A 100 -10.14 -9.93 11.37
C GLU A 100 -11.59 -10.42 11.32
N THR A 101 -12.49 -9.76 12.06
CA THR A 101 -13.86 -10.26 12.23
C THR A 101 -14.79 -9.89 11.10
N THR A 102 -14.62 -8.72 10.49
CA THR A 102 -15.50 -8.24 9.42
C THR A 102 -15.05 -8.71 8.05
N TYR A 103 -13.74 -8.73 7.79
CA TYR A 103 -13.20 -9.03 6.46
C TYR A 103 -12.26 -10.23 6.40
N GLY A 104 -11.91 -10.84 7.53
CA GLY A 104 -11.01 -11.99 7.57
C GLY A 104 -9.63 -11.70 6.99
N ILE A 105 -9.09 -10.52 7.23
CA ILE A 105 -7.82 -10.06 6.65
C ILE A 105 -6.66 -10.89 7.19
N GLY A 106 -5.89 -11.50 6.27
CA GLY A 106 -4.66 -12.24 6.59
C GLY A 106 -3.38 -11.50 6.20
N PHE A 107 -3.46 -10.51 5.32
CA PHE A 107 -2.26 -9.74 4.95
C PHE A 107 -1.80 -8.82 6.10
N PRO A 108 -0.51 -8.43 6.13
CA PRO A 108 0.03 -7.58 7.19
C PRO A 108 -0.60 -6.19 7.24
N ILE A 109 -0.88 -5.73 8.44
CA ILE A 109 -1.44 -4.40 8.72
C ILE A 109 -0.54 -3.69 9.71
N MET A 110 -0.06 -2.50 9.35
CA MET A 110 0.71 -1.65 10.26
C MET A 110 -0.18 -1.06 11.36
N ALA A 111 0.44 -0.67 12.46
CA ALA A 111 -0.18 0.26 13.39
C ALA A 111 -0.56 1.55 12.65
N LYS A 112 -1.63 2.20 13.09
CA LYS A 112 -2.12 3.45 12.48
C LYS A 112 -1.00 4.47 12.31
N GLN A 113 -0.93 5.08 11.13
CA GLN A 113 0.11 6.04 10.77
C GLN A 113 -0.51 7.30 10.15
N THR A 114 0.25 8.37 10.14
CA THR A 114 0.02 9.50 9.25
C THR A 114 0.67 9.20 7.90
N VAL A 115 -0.02 9.47 6.81
CA VAL A 115 0.44 9.11 5.45
C VAL A 115 0.64 10.31 4.53
N ILE A 116 0.28 11.51 4.98
CA ILE A 116 0.47 12.78 4.26
C ILE A 116 1.11 13.83 5.17
N GLY A 117 1.68 14.86 4.54
CA GLY A 117 2.30 15.98 5.25
C GLY A 117 3.67 15.67 5.82
N GLU A 118 4.18 16.59 6.62
CA GLU A 118 5.55 16.52 7.18
C GLU A 118 5.73 15.36 8.16
N ARG A 119 4.64 14.92 8.80
CA ARG A 119 4.66 13.81 9.75
C ARG A 119 4.34 12.45 9.13
N ALA A 120 4.25 12.39 7.81
CA ALA A 120 3.99 11.14 7.12
C ALA A 120 5.06 10.10 7.45
N HIS A 121 4.64 8.85 7.58
CA HIS A 121 5.56 7.72 7.72
C HIS A 121 6.62 7.76 6.60
N PRO A 122 7.89 7.42 6.89
CA PRO A 122 8.98 7.54 5.91
C PRO A 122 8.73 6.84 4.58
N ILE A 123 7.97 5.73 4.56
CA ILE A 123 7.65 5.05 3.30
C ILE A 123 6.77 5.92 2.39
N TYR A 124 5.86 6.71 2.97
CA TYR A 124 5.02 7.63 2.19
C TYR A 124 5.79 8.86 1.74
N ARG A 125 6.77 9.33 2.52
CA ARG A 125 7.67 10.39 2.07
C ARG A 125 8.55 9.92 0.93
N TRP A 126 9.09 8.70 1.02
CA TRP A 126 9.80 8.07 -0.08
C TRP A 126 8.92 7.97 -1.32
N ALA A 127 7.69 7.48 -1.18
CA ALA A 127 6.77 7.34 -2.29
C ALA A 127 6.47 8.69 -2.96
N LEU A 128 6.29 9.75 -2.17
CA LEU A 128 6.08 11.11 -2.69
C LEU A 128 7.27 11.59 -3.53
N GLU A 129 8.50 11.33 -3.10
CA GLU A 129 9.70 11.65 -3.86
C GLU A 129 9.72 10.92 -5.21
N GLN A 130 9.21 9.69 -5.26
CA GLN A 130 9.18 8.88 -6.49
C GLN A 130 8.08 9.31 -7.45
N THR A 131 6.92 9.68 -6.94
CA THR A 131 5.72 9.92 -7.76
C THR A 131 5.42 11.39 -8.02
N GLY A 132 5.94 12.29 -7.17
CA GLY A 132 5.48 13.67 -7.11
C GLY A 132 4.07 13.78 -6.52
N PRO A 133 3.52 15.02 -6.43
CA PRO A 133 2.22 15.26 -5.80
C PRO A 133 1.04 14.49 -6.41
N GLN A 134 1.15 14.14 -7.70
CA GLN A 134 0.08 13.44 -8.41
C GLN A 134 -0.12 12.01 -7.91
N GLY A 135 0.96 11.35 -7.47
CA GLY A 135 0.92 9.99 -6.95
C GLY A 135 0.73 9.90 -5.44
N ALA A 136 0.62 11.03 -4.75
CA ALA A 136 0.36 11.05 -3.31
C ALA A 136 -1.09 10.61 -3.01
N PRO A 137 -1.30 9.94 -1.86
CA PRO A 137 -2.66 9.65 -1.43
C PRO A 137 -3.50 10.93 -1.29
N LYS A 138 -4.70 10.93 -1.85
CA LYS A 138 -5.69 12.01 -1.73
C LYS A 138 -6.95 11.56 -1.02
N TRP A 139 -7.07 10.26 -0.82
CA TRP A 139 -8.15 9.65 -0.07
C TRP A 139 -7.75 8.26 0.43
N ASN A 140 -8.63 7.62 1.18
CA ASN A 140 -8.44 6.25 1.67
C ASN A 140 -8.37 5.25 0.50
N PHE A 141 -7.65 4.17 0.68
CA PHE A 141 -7.48 3.09 -0.31
C PHE A 141 -6.76 3.50 -1.59
N HIS A 142 -5.87 4.48 -1.49
CA HIS A 142 -4.87 4.74 -2.51
C HIS A 142 -3.81 3.63 -2.49
N LYS A 143 -3.33 3.21 -3.67
CA LYS A 143 -2.43 2.08 -3.81
C LYS A 143 -1.11 2.51 -4.40
N ILE A 144 -0.02 1.99 -3.83
CA ILE A 144 1.34 2.20 -4.31
C ILE A 144 1.96 0.81 -4.47
N LEU A 145 2.39 0.48 -5.68
CA LEU A 145 2.99 -0.82 -6.00
C LEU A 145 4.51 -0.70 -6.01
N ILE A 146 5.16 -1.53 -5.21
CA ILE A 146 6.61 -1.58 -5.07
C ILE A 146 7.09 -2.89 -5.67
N GLY A 147 8.05 -2.83 -6.60
CA GLY A 147 8.60 -4.00 -7.27
C GLY A 147 9.57 -4.80 -6.41
N ARG A 148 9.98 -5.94 -6.92
CA ARG A 148 10.95 -6.83 -6.24
C ARG A 148 12.30 -6.16 -5.98
N ASP A 149 12.67 -5.20 -6.80
CA ASP A 149 13.90 -4.40 -6.67
C ASP A 149 13.78 -3.27 -5.65
N GLY A 150 12.62 -3.12 -5.02
CA GLY A 150 12.31 -2.04 -4.08
C GLY A 150 11.93 -0.73 -4.75
N LYS A 151 11.98 -0.63 -6.08
CA LYS A 151 11.58 0.59 -6.79
C LYS A 151 10.07 0.67 -6.93
N LEU A 152 9.56 1.89 -6.95
CA LEU A 152 8.14 2.12 -7.21
C LEU A 152 7.80 1.68 -8.63
N ALA A 153 6.84 0.76 -8.77
CA ALA A 153 6.40 0.26 -10.07
C ALA A 153 5.23 1.06 -10.63
N ALA A 154 4.23 1.35 -9.80
CA ALA A 154 3.04 2.10 -10.20
C ALA A 154 2.27 2.61 -8.99
N TRP A 155 1.35 3.53 -9.22
CA TRP A 155 0.39 3.96 -8.19
C TRP A 155 -1.01 4.03 -8.80
N PHE A 156 -2.02 3.89 -7.95
CA PHE A 156 -3.43 3.87 -8.33
C PHE A 156 -4.24 4.65 -7.31
N THR A 157 -5.17 5.46 -7.79
CA THR A 157 -6.07 6.21 -6.90
C THR A 157 -7.10 5.31 -6.22
N SER A 158 -7.78 5.84 -5.23
CA SER A 158 -8.77 5.12 -4.41
C SER A 158 -9.86 4.43 -5.23
N THR A 159 -10.26 5.01 -6.35
CA THR A 159 -11.33 4.50 -7.22
C THR A 159 -10.94 3.26 -8.03
N VAL A 160 -9.64 2.97 -8.16
CA VAL A 160 -9.18 1.77 -8.84
C VAL A 160 -9.39 0.58 -7.89
N LYS A 161 -10.33 -0.28 -8.23
CA LYS A 161 -10.68 -1.46 -7.42
C LYS A 161 -9.57 -2.51 -7.45
N PRO A 162 -9.43 -3.31 -6.38
CA PRO A 162 -8.46 -4.42 -6.37
C PRO A 162 -8.63 -5.41 -7.54
N SER A 163 -9.85 -5.56 -8.07
CA SER A 163 -10.15 -6.43 -9.21
C SER A 163 -9.89 -5.80 -10.58
N ASP A 164 -9.53 -4.51 -10.63
CA ASP A 164 -9.29 -3.81 -11.89
C ASP A 164 -8.08 -4.42 -12.61
N ALA A 165 -8.26 -4.67 -13.91
CA ALA A 165 -7.20 -5.25 -14.77
C ALA A 165 -5.93 -4.39 -14.81
N LYS A 166 -6.05 -3.08 -14.64
CA LYS A 166 -4.88 -2.18 -14.57
C LYS A 166 -3.99 -2.52 -13.38
N LEU A 167 -4.61 -2.80 -12.22
CA LEU A 167 -3.88 -3.17 -11.01
C LEU A 167 -3.35 -4.60 -11.10
N THR A 168 -4.19 -5.57 -11.46
CA THR A 168 -3.75 -6.96 -11.58
C THR A 168 -2.69 -7.14 -12.66
N GLY A 169 -2.79 -6.43 -13.77
CA GLY A 169 -1.78 -6.44 -14.82
C GLY A 169 -0.44 -5.88 -14.35
N ALA A 170 -0.45 -4.81 -13.58
CA ALA A 170 0.77 -4.23 -13.00
C ALA A 170 1.41 -5.19 -11.98
N ILE A 171 0.60 -5.86 -11.16
CA ILE A 171 1.09 -6.88 -10.20
C ILE A 171 1.76 -8.03 -10.95
N GLU A 172 1.10 -8.56 -11.98
CA GLU A 172 1.65 -9.66 -12.80
C GLU A 172 2.98 -9.27 -13.44
N GLN A 173 3.07 -8.06 -13.98
CA GLN A 173 4.30 -7.56 -14.58
C GLN A 173 5.41 -7.43 -13.53
N ALA A 174 5.11 -6.91 -12.36
CA ALA A 174 6.09 -6.77 -11.28
C ALA A 174 6.55 -8.13 -10.76
N LEU A 175 5.65 -9.12 -10.66
CA LEU A 175 5.98 -10.48 -10.24
C LEU A 175 6.89 -11.20 -11.23
N GLY A 176 6.76 -10.91 -12.52
CA GLY A 176 7.62 -11.47 -13.57
C GLY A 176 9.00 -10.81 -13.67
N ALA A 177 9.21 -9.65 -13.00
CA ALA A 177 10.48 -8.95 -13.03
C ALA A 177 11.51 -9.63 -12.10
N PRO A 178 12.83 -9.56 -12.43
CA PRO A 178 13.86 -10.10 -11.56
C PRO A 178 13.98 -9.32 -10.24
N SER A 179 14.42 -10.01 -9.19
CA SER A 179 14.78 -9.37 -7.92
C SER A 179 16.05 -8.55 -8.08
N ALA A 180 16.15 -7.47 -7.30
CA ALA A 180 17.37 -6.67 -7.27
C ALA A 180 18.53 -7.44 -6.61
#